data_de901b38a494b7051a2ae4e4c6733786
#
_entry.id   de901b38a494b7051a2ae4e4c6733786
#
_cell.length_a   1.000
_cell.length_b   1.000
_cell.length_c   1.000
_cell.angle_alpha   90.00
_cell.angle_beta   90.00
_cell.angle_gamma   90.00
#
_symmetry.space_group_name_H-M   'P 1'
#
loop_
_entity.id
_entity.type
_entity.pdbx_description
1 polymer ?
#
loop_
_entity_poly.entity_id
_entity_poly.type
_entity_poly.pdbx_seq_one_letter_code
_entity_poly.pdbx_strand_id
1 'polypeptide(L)'
;IRKSELGKTIKKYSFFEYDANEALHVSNKEKQILTSLVDQIEIELNQNIDKHSQDLIIANLETLLKYCRRYYDRQFYTRTNLNKDHITRFENFLEMYFASDELQTKGLPTITQCGEALNMSGRYLSDLLKLEQVCV
;
A
#
# COMPACT_ATOMS: atom_id res chain seq x y z
N ILE A 1 -10.09 -23.41 3.40
CA ILE A 1 -10.79 -22.68 2.33
C ILE A 1 -10.71 -21.18 2.60
N ARG A 2 -11.07 -20.76 3.80
CA ARG A 2 -11.14 -19.36 4.16
C ARG A 2 -9.75 -18.70 4.27
N LYS A 3 -8.73 -19.45 4.68
CA LYS A 3 -7.36 -18.94 4.68
C LYS A 3 -6.90 -18.58 3.27
N SER A 4 -7.28 -19.37 2.26
CA SER A 4 -6.89 -19.05 0.88
C SER A 4 -7.69 -17.88 0.32
N GLU A 5 -8.95 -17.72 0.70
CA GLU A 5 -9.77 -16.57 0.32
C GLU A 5 -9.25 -15.29 0.96
N LEU A 6 -8.91 -15.35 2.25
CA LEU A 6 -8.32 -14.22 2.96
C LEU A 6 -6.97 -13.84 2.35
N GLY A 7 -6.14 -14.84 2.02
CA GLY A 7 -4.87 -14.61 1.36
C GLY A 7 -5.02 -13.93 0.00
N LYS A 8 -6.02 -14.31 -0.78
CA LYS A 8 -6.34 -13.66 -2.05
C LYS A 8 -6.82 -12.23 -1.84
N THR A 9 -7.64 -12.01 -0.82
CA THR A 9 -8.14 -10.69 -0.46
C THR A 9 -7.00 -9.77 -0.03
N ILE A 10 -6.07 -10.25 0.79
CA ILE A 10 -4.92 -9.49 1.24
C ILE A 10 -4.04 -9.06 0.06
N LYS A 11 -3.85 -9.94 -0.92
CA LYS A 11 -3.02 -9.63 -2.11
C LYS A 11 -3.57 -8.49 -2.96
N LYS A 12 -4.85 -8.16 -2.83
CA LYS A 12 -5.46 -7.03 -3.54
C LYS A 12 -5.02 -5.68 -2.96
N TYR A 13 -4.47 -5.67 -1.76
CA TYR A 13 -4.09 -4.44 -1.05
C TYR A 13 -2.59 -4.20 -1.19
N SER A 14 -2.24 -3.20 -1.99
CA SER A 14 -0.85 -2.85 -2.30
C SER A 14 -0.04 -2.47 -1.07
N PHE A 15 -0.67 -1.83 -0.10
CA PHE A 15 0.04 -1.22 1.03
C PHE A 15 0.71 -2.24 1.96
N PHE A 16 0.39 -3.52 1.86
CA PHE A 16 1.13 -4.56 2.59
C PHE A 16 2.57 -4.72 2.11
N GLU A 17 2.87 -4.24 0.90
CA GLU A 17 4.20 -4.28 0.32
C GLU A 17 4.96 -2.95 0.47
N TYR A 18 4.37 -1.98 1.17
CA TYR A 18 4.98 -0.68 1.40
C TYR A 18 6.02 -0.73 2.52
N ASP A 19 7.01 0.15 2.45
CA ASP A 19 8.02 0.32 3.48
C ASP A 19 7.47 1.11 4.67
N ALA A 20 8.17 1.04 5.80
CA ALA A 20 7.77 1.72 7.03
C ALA A 20 7.67 3.25 6.88
N ASN A 21 8.50 3.84 6.02
CA ASN A 21 8.48 5.28 5.76
C ASN A 21 7.28 5.73 4.91
N GLU A 22 6.51 4.78 4.39
CA GLU A 22 5.31 5.05 3.59
C GLU A 22 4.04 4.86 4.43
N ALA A 23 4.12 5.16 5.72
CA ALA A 23 3.05 4.95 6.66
C ALA A 23 1.80 5.77 6.33
N LEU A 24 0.65 5.21 6.68
CA LEU A 24 -0.62 5.89 6.53
C LEU A 24 -0.82 6.93 7.64
N HIS A 25 -1.18 8.13 7.26
CA HIS A 25 -1.53 9.20 8.19
C HIS A 25 -3.05 9.38 8.21
N VAL A 26 -3.64 9.26 9.39
CA VAL A 26 -5.10 9.31 9.57
C VAL A 26 -5.47 10.37 10.59
N SER A 27 -6.66 10.94 10.45
CA SER A 27 -7.23 11.87 11.41
C SER A 27 -7.66 11.12 12.68
N ASN A 28 -7.94 11.87 13.76
CA ASN A 28 -8.44 11.27 15.00
C ASN A 28 -9.75 10.51 14.79
N LYS A 29 -10.66 11.04 13.96
CA LYS A 29 -11.92 10.38 13.65
C LYS A 29 -11.68 9.07 12.90
N GLU A 30 -10.79 9.08 11.93
CA GLU A 30 -10.43 7.88 11.16
C GLU A 30 -9.76 6.84 12.03
N LYS A 31 -8.90 7.29 12.94
CA LYS A 31 -8.26 6.41 13.92
C LYS A 31 -9.31 5.72 14.80
N GLN A 32 -10.36 6.45 15.22
CA GLN A 32 -11.44 5.88 16.00
C GLN A 32 -12.20 4.80 15.22
N ILE A 33 -12.44 5.02 13.92
CA ILE A 33 -13.08 4.02 13.06
C ILE A 33 -12.24 2.76 13.00
N LEU A 34 -10.94 2.90 12.73
CA LEU A 34 -10.04 1.74 12.64
C LEU A 34 -9.92 1.01 13.96
N THR A 35 -9.79 1.74 15.07
CA THR A 35 -9.70 1.17 16.40
C THR A 35 -10.97 0.41 16.77
N SER A 36 -12.13 0.95 16.42
CA SER A 36 -13.42 0.29 16.66
C SER A 36 -13.51 -1.06 15.94
N LEU A 37 -13.01 -1.14 14.72
CA LEU A 37 -12.99 -2.40 13.97
C LEU A 37 -12.05 -3.43 14.59
N VAL A 38 -10.88 -2.99 15.06
CA VAL A 38 -9.94 -3.86 15.78
C VAL A 38 -10.57 -4.36 17.07
N ASP A 39 -11.24 -3.48 17.82
CA ASP A 39 -11.92 -3.85 19.06
C ASP A 39 -13.01 -4.90 18.82
N GLN A 40 -13.76 -4.79 17.74
CA GLN A 40 -14.76 -5.78 17.37
C GLN A 40 -14.12 -7.15 17.10
N ILE A 41 -12.98 -7.16 16.43
CA ILE A 41 -12.23 -8.39 16.18
C ILE A 41 -11.77 -9.01 17.51
N GLU A 42 -11.23 -8.20 18.41
CA GLU A 42 -10.77 -8.66 19.73
C GLU A 42 -11.92 -9.24 20.54
N ILE A 43 -13.11 -8.61 20.53
CA ILE A 43 -14.28 -9.09 21.22
C ILE A 43 -14.65 -10.49 20.72
N GLU A 44 -14.66 -10.70 19.40
CA GLU A 44 -14.99 -12.00 18.82
C GLU A 44 -13.95 -13.07 19.18
N LEU A 45 -12.68 -12.70 19.25
CA LEU A 45 -11.61 -13.63 19.62
C LEU A 45 -11.66 -14.05 21.09
N ASN A 46 -12.15 -13.17 21.98
CA ASN A 46 -12.18 -13.39 23.42
C ASN A 46 -13.49 -13.96 23.94
N GLN A 47 -14.53 -14.02 23.11
CA GLN A 47 -15.81 -14.63 23.46
C GLN A 47 -15.82 -16.14 23.17
N ASN A 48 -16.88 -16.81 23.59
CA ASN A 48 -17.09 -18.20 23.21
C ASN A 48 -17.22 -18.31 21.69
N ILE A 49 -16.30 -19.08 21.09
CA ILE A 49 -16.26 -19.25 19.64
C ILE A 49 -17.45 -20.11 19.21
N ASP A 50 -18.26 -19.57 18.31
CA ASP A 50 -19.37 -20.30 17.70
C ASP A 50 -19.18 -20.36 16.18
N LYS A 51 -20.17 -20.92 15.48
CA LYS A 51 -20.09 -21.08 14.02
C LYS A 51 -20.05 -19.78 13.23
N HIS A 52 -20.39 -18.65 13.86
CA HIS A 52 -20.41 -17.33 13.21
C HIS A 52 -19.15 -16.50 13.49
N SER A 53 -18.36 -16.90 14.49
CA SER A 53 -17.19 -16.12 14.93
C SER A 53 -16.20 -15.83 13.80
N GLN A 54 -15.88 -16.84 13.00
CA GLN A 54 -14.92 -16.70 11.91
C GLN A 54 -15.44 -15.75 10.84
N ASP A 55 -16.70 -15.83 10.49
CA ASP A 55 -17.30 -14.94 9.49
C ASP A 55 -17.30 -13.49 9.94
N LEU A 56 -17.60 -13.25 11.22
CA LEU A 56 -17.61 -11.91 11.78
C LEU A 56 -16.20 -11.32 11.85
N ILE A 57 -15.22 -12.12 12.23
CA ILE A 57 -13.81 -11.68 12.26
C ILE A 57 -13.34 -11.30 10.87
N ILE A 58 -13.61 -12.13 9.87
CA ILE A 58 -13.21 -11.89 8.49
C ILE A 58 -13.91 -10.64 7.94
N ALA A 59 -15.21 -10.48 8.19
CA ALA A 59 -15.97 -9.32 7.73
C ALA A 59 -15.40 -8.02 8.32
N ASN A 60 -15.08 -8.00 9.60
CA ASN A 60 -14.47 -6.83 10.26
C ASN A 60 -13.07 -6.55 9.70
N LEU A 61 -12.28 -7.58 9.45
CA LEU A 61 -10.95 -7.43 8.88
C LEU A 61 -11.03 -6.85 7.46
N GLU A 62 -11.93 -7.36 6.64
CA GLU A 62 -12.14 -6.83 5.28
C GLU A 62 -12.57 -5.37 5.30
N THR A 63 -13.45 -5.00 6.22
CA THR A 63 -13.87 -3.60 6.38
C THR A 63 -12.69 -2.73 6.79
N LEU A 64 -11.88 -3.18 7.73
CA LEU A 64 -10.67 -2.50 8.16
C LEU A 64 -9.73 -2.22 6.98
N LEU A 65 -9.48 -3.23 6.16
CA LEU A 65 -8.58 -3.12 5.02
C LEU A 65 -9.13 -2.19 3.94
N LYS A 66 -10.44 -2.19 3.72
CA LYS A 66 -11.09 -1.28 2.77
C LYS A 66 -10.98 0.17 3.22
N TYR A 67 -11.13 0.44 4.52
CA TYR A 67 -10.90 1.79 5.05
C TYR A 67 -9.45 2.23 4.88
N CYS A 68 -8.50 1.36 5.17
CA CYS A 68 -7.08 1.66 4.97
C CYS A 68 -6.80 2.01 3.50
N ARG A 69 -7.35 1.25 2.56
CA ARG A 69 -7.19 1.53 1.14
C ARG A 69 -7.77 2.90 0.77
N ARG A 70 -8.96 3.22 1.27
CA ARG A 70 -9.57 4.55 1.05
C ARG A 70 -8.65 5.67 1.54
N TYR A 71 -8.08 5.49 2.73
CA TYR A 71 -7.22 6.51 3.33
C TYR A 71 -5.89 6.66 2.58
N TYR A 72 -5.31 5.57 2.11
CA TYR A 72 -4.12 5.62 1.26
C TYR A 72 -4.40 6.31 -0.08
N ASP A 73 -5.51 5.99 -0.72
CA ASP A 73 -5.89 6.63 -1.99
C ASP A 73 -6.03 8.15 -1.80
N ARG A 74 -6.69 8.56 -0.73
CA ARG A 74 -6.79 9.98 -0.40
C ARG A 74 -5.42 10.60 -0.15
N GLN A 75 -4.54 9.92 0.57
CA GLN A 75 -3.20 10.39 0.86
C GLN A 75 -2.39 10.63 -0.41
N PHE A 76 -2.49 9.77 -1.40
CA PHE A 76 -1.88 9.98 -2.71
C PHE A 76 -2.39 11.27 -3.36
N TYR A 77 -3.69 11.50 -3.33
CA TYR A 77 -4.28 12.70 -3.92
C TYR A 77 -3.87 13.98 -3.20
N THR A 78 -3.77 13.95 -1.87
CA THR A 78 -3.43 15.15 -1.10
C THR A 78 -1.94 15.50 -1.16
N ARG A 79 -1.10 14.58 -1.59
CA ARG A 79 0.35 14.77 -1.69
C ARG A 79 0.83 15.04 -3.11
N THR A 80 0.05 15.78 -3.89
CA THR A 80 0.34 16.02 -5.30
C THR A 80 1.75 16.59 -5.55
N ASN A 81 2.18 17.59 -4.79
CA ASN A 81 3.51 18.18 -4.95
C ASN A 81 4.62 17.20 -4.64
N LEU A 82 4.49 16.45 -3.55
CA LEU A 82 5.45 15.41 -3.18
C LEU A 82 5.53 14.32 -4.25
N ASN A 83 4.37 13.94 -4.80
CA ASN A 83 4.30 12.94 -5.85
C ASN A 83 5.03 13.41 -7.11
N LYS A 84 4.88 14.68 -7.50
CA LYS A 84 5.61 15.27 -8.64
C LYS A 84 7.11 15.25 -8.41
N ASP A 85 7.56 15.55 -7.19
CA ASP A 85 8.98 15.50 -6.85
C ASP A 85 9.53 14.08 -7.01
N HIS A 86 8.78 13.09 -6.57
CA HIS A 86 9.17 11.68 -6.72
C HIS A 86 9.24 11.27 -8.18
N ILE A 87 8.29 11.70 -9.00
CA ILE A 87 8.30 11.45 -10.46
C ILE A 87 9.54 12.07 -11.11
N THR A 88 9.86 13.32 -10.77
CA THR A 88 11.07 13.99 -11.28
C THR A 88 12.32 13.23 -10.90
N ARG A 89 12.44 12.77 -9.66
CA ARG A 89 13.57 11.96 -9.20
C ARG A 89 13.65 10.64 -9.95
N PHE A 90 12.52 10.02 -10.23
CA PHE A 90 12.46 8.78 -11.01
C PHE A 90 12.97 9.01 -12.44
N GLU A 91 12.52 10.07 -13.10
CA GLU A 91 12.96 10.41 -14.45
C GLU A 91 14.46 10.68 -14.47
N ASN A 92 14.98 11.42 -13.51
CA ASN A 92 16.41 11.69 -13.39
C ASN A 92 17.21 10.39 -13.18
N PHE A 93 16.70 9.50 -12.35
CA PHE A 93 17.34 8.20 -12.14
C PHE A 93 17.42 7.41 -13.44
N LEU A 94 16.35 7.36 -14.22
CA LEU A 94 16.32 6.65 -15.50
C LEU A 94 17.30 7.26 -16.49
N GLU A 95 17.37 8.59 -16.58
CA GLU A 95 18.32 9.28 -17.48
C GLU A 95 19.76 8.92 -17.12
N MET A 96 20.10 8.96 -15.84
CA MET A 96 21.43 8.59 -15.36
C MET A 96 21.75 7.13 -15.62
N TYR A 97 20.78 6.25 -15.40
CA TYR A 97 20.94 4.82 -15.62
C TYR A 97 21.21 4.51 -17.09
N PHE A 98 20.44 5.11 -18.00
CA PHE A 98 20.61 4.88 -19.43
C PHE A 98 21.89 5.53 -19.99
N ALA A 99 22.40 6.57 -19.35
CA ALA A 99 23.65 7.19 -19.73
C ALA A 99 24.87 6.41 -19.20
N SER A 100 24.69 5.51 -18.24
CA SER A 100 25.75 4.72 -17.64
C SER A 100 25.92 3.39 -18.40
N ASP A 101 26.99 2.66 -18.07
CA ASP A 101 27.25 1.34 -18.63
C ASP A 101 26.36 0.24 -18.01
N GLU A 102 25.57 0.58 -16.99
CA GLU A 102 24.73 -0.40 -16.27
C GLU A 102 23.68 -1.04 -17.18
N LEU A 103 23.16 -0.28 -18.15
CA LEU A 103 22.18 -0.84 -19.10
C LEU A 103 22.77 -2.02 -19.88
N GLN A 104 24.04 -1.92 -20.28
CA GLN A 104 24.72 -2.97 -21.05
C GLN A 104 25.12 -4.16 -20.18
N THR A 105 25.46 -3.91 -18.91
CA THR A 105 25.94 -4.94 -18.00
C THR A 105 24.83 -5.64 -17.22
N LYS A 106 23.79 -4.89 -16.80
CA LYS A 106 22.71 -5.36 -15.94
C LYS A 106 21.36 -5.42 -16.62
N GLY A 107 21.22 -4.85 -17.82
CA GLY A 107 19.95 -4.73 -18.52
C GLY A 107 19.08 -3.60 -17.93
N LEU A 108 17.78 -3.67 -18.21
CA LEU A 108 16.82 -2.68 -17.74
C LEU A 108 16.66 -2.76 -16.21
N PRO A 109 16.51 -1.61 -15.52
CA PRO A 109 16.28 -1.64 -14.08
C PRO A 109 14.89 -2.18 -13.76
N THR A 110 14.78 -2.95 -12.68
CA THR A 110 13.48 -3.42 -12.17
C THR A 110 12.81 -2.30 -11.39
N ILE A 111 11.49 -2.42 -11.17
CA ILE A 111 10.76 -1.44 -10.35
C ILE A 111 11.29 -1.43 -8.92
N THR A 112 11.75 -2.56 -8.40
CA THR A 112 12.36 -2.66 -7.08
C THR A 112 13.65 -1.86 -7.02
N GLN A 113 14.51 -1.98 -8.05
CA GLN A 113 15.76 -1.21 -8.13
C GLN A 113 15.49 0.29 -8.23
N CYS A 114 14.50 0.69 -9.01
CA CYS A 114 14.10 2.09 -9.12
C CYS A 114 13.60 2.61 -7.76
N GLY A 115 12.80 1.81 -7.07
CA GLY A 115 12.31 2.16 -5.74
C GLY A 115 13.45 2.36 -4.75
N GLU A 116 14.41 1.45 -4.72
CA GLU A 116 15.58 1.55 -3.85
C GLU A 116 16.36 2.84 -4.09
N ALA A 117 16.54 3.23 -5.35
CA ALA A 117 17.23 4.47 -5.70
C ALA A 117 16.47 5.70 -5.19
N LEU A 118 15.16 5.64 -5.08
CA LEU A 118 14.30 6.72 -4.60
C LEU A 118 13.94 6.58 -3.11
N ASN A 119 14.50 5.58 -2.43
CA ASN A 119 14.23 5.29 -1.03
C ASN A 119 12.75 4.98 -0.75
N MET A 120 12.15 4.18 -1.61
CA MET A 120 10.77 3.72 -1.46
C MET A 120 10.63 2.27 -1.95
N SER A 121 9.53 1.62 -1.57
CA SER A 121 9.23 0.28 -2.06
C SER A 121 8.90 0.32 -3.56
N GLY A 122 9.20 -0.76 -4.27
CA GLY A 122 8.83 -0.88 -5.68
C GLY A 122 7.31 -0.81 -5.86
N ARG A 123 6.55 -1.35 -4.92
CA ARG A 123 5.08 -1.32 -4.98
C ARG A 123 4.53 0.10 -4.84
N TYR A 124 5.08 0.89 -3.90
CA TYR A 124 4.66 2.29 -3.74
C TYR A 124 4.97 3.08 -5.00
N LEU A 125 6.17 2.93 -5.55
CA LEU A 125 6.56 3.59 -6.79
C LEU A 125 5.63 3.19 -7.94
N SER A 126 5.31 1.92 -8.08
CA SER A 126 4.38 1.43 -9.11
C SER A 126 3.00 2.06 -8.97
N ASP A 127 2.46 2.12 -7.75
CA ASP A 127 1.15 2.72 -7.50
C ASP A 127 1.17 4.23 -7.79
N LEU A 128 2.26 4.91 -7.43
CA LEU A 128 2.44 6.33 -7.71
C LEU A 128 2.45 6.62 -9.21
N LEU A 129 3.17 5.82 -9.98
CA LEU A 129 3.25 5.97 -11.44
C LEU A 129 1.89 5.73 -12.10
N LYS A 130 1.13 4.75 -11.62
CA LYS A 130 -0.23 4.47 -12.12
C LYS A 130 -1.17 5.63 -11.84
N LEU A 131 -1.07 6.25 -10.69
CA LEU A 131 -1.88 7.41 -10.31
C LEU A 131 -1.62 8.58 -11.26
N GLU A 132 -0.36 8.89 -11.57
CA GLU A 132 0.00 9.96 -12.48
C GLU A 132 -0.52 9.72 -13.90
N GLN A 133 -0.51 8.48 -14.37
CA GLN A 133 -1.06 8.14 -15.68
C GLN A 133 -2.57 8.33 -15.73
N VAL A 134 -3.27 8.08 -14.65
CA VAL A 134 -4.73 8.25 -14.57
C VAL A 134 -5.11 9.72 -14.52
N CYS A 135 -4.26 10.56 -13.93
CA CYS A 135 -4.50 12.00 -13.80
C CYS A 135 -4.18 12.79 -15.09
N VAL A 136 -3.57 12.15 -16.06
CA VAL A 136 -3.28 12.73 -17.36
C VAL A 136 -4.42 12.44 -18.32
#